data_c4d710b7f5ca17ee9bb3fee2c2da4d72
#
_entry.id   c4d710b7f5ca17ee9bb3fee2c2da4d72
#
_cell.length_a   1.000
_cell.length_b   1.000
_cell.length_c   1.000
_cell.angle_alpha   90.00
_cell.angle_beta   90.00
_cell.angle_gamma   90.00
#
_symmetry.space_group_name_H-M   'P 1'
#
loop_
_entity.id
_entity.type
_entity.pdbx_description
1 polymer ?
#
loop_
_entity_poly.entity_id
_entity_poly.type
_entity_poly.pdbx_seq_one_letter_code
_entity_poly.pdbx_strand_id
1 'polypeptide(L)'
;MNASNRLNKISFKENKVIKEGPSDKIKAEYLMYKIVSEDYTLQQYFPYVYSYLEKEKTSIIELNYIEGITLYNKYKNCILIKEDLINILDMVELFHNKKYEITINEDDIKNFYYDKLYSRLADKIQYPFDDLTQVKEKLFILLEKMLETYKINIVPLIHGDLWFSNIIINGNIIKVIDVRGMIGNIYTTNGDKMYDYAKLYQSILGFDYIIYGDTINELYLSKTCILFEDELRKRNLDITHIKYMTLILMAGSIYFIDNFEKKLTVWNLIKKIIHECGI
;
A
#
# COMPACT_ATOMS: atom_id res chain seq x y z
N MET A 1 9.36 5.35 -14.17
CA MET A 1 8.27 4.42 -14.54
C MET A 1 7.88 3.69 -13.28
N ASN A 2 6.62 3.76 -12.87
CA ASN A 2 6.16 3.14 -11.62
C ASN A 2 6.14 1.62 -11.75
N ALA A 3 6.73 0.91 -10.80
CA ALA A 3 6.83 -0.56 -10.78
C ALA A 3 5.49 -1.28 -10.66
N SER A 4 4.41 -0.59 -10.23
CA SER A 4 3.05 -1.13 -10.11
C SER A 4 2.26 -1.19 -11.42
N ASN A 5 2.80 -0.70 -12.53
CA ASN A 5 2.05 -0.39 -13.74
C ASN A 5 2.03 -1.48 -14.82
N ARG A 6 2.19 -2.75 -14.48
CA ARG A 6 2.06 -3.82 -15.48
C ARG A 6 0.66 -3.96 -16.06
N LEU A 7 -0.35 -3.58 -15.29
CA LEU A 7 -1.75 -3.66 -15.71
C LEU A 7 -2.28 -2.33 -16.26
N ASN A 8 -1.62 -1.21 -15.95
CA ASN A 8 -2.07 0.11 -16.33
C ASN A 8 -1.10 0.76 -17.33
N LYS A 9 -1.66 1.34 -18.39
CA LYS A 9 -0.96 2.24 -19.30
C LYS A 9 -1.17 3.67 -18.82
N ILE A 10 -0.08 4.39 -18.56
CA ILE A 10 -0.12 5.79 -18.12
C ILE A 10 0.46 6.67 -19.24
N SER A 11 -0.25 7.73 -19.58
CA SER A 11 0.21 8.77 -20.49
C SER A 11 -0.07 10.15 -19.89
N PHE A 12 0.73 11.13 -20.32
CA PHE A 12 0.64 12.50 -19.87
C PHE A 12 0.25 13.38 -21.03
N LYS A 13 -0.73 14.26 -20.85
CA LYS A 13 -1.16 15.20 -21.86
C LYS A 13 -1.47 16.54 -21.18
N GLU A 14 -0.68 17.58 -21.47
CA GLU A 14 -0.78 18.87 -20.79
C GLU A 14 -0.68 18.68 -19.27
N ASN A 15 -1.67 19.17 -18.51
CA ASN A 15 -1.74 19.03 -17.05
C ASN A 15 -2.61 17.82 -16.61
N LYS A 16 -2.70 16.79 -17.44
CA LYS A 16 -3.51 15.59 -17.17
C LYS A 16 -2.67 14.33 -17.16
N VAL A 17 -3.08 13.40 -16.31
CA VAL A 17 -2.65 12.01 -16.30
C VAL A 17 -3.79 11.16 -16.82
N ILE A 18 -3.55 10.39 -17.86
CA ILE A 18 -4.50 9.45 -18.46
C ILE A 18 -4.04 8.06 -18.08
N LYS A 19 -4.89 7.34 -17.35
CA LYS A 19 -4.63 5.98 -16.88
C LYS A 19 -5.63 5.03 -17.53
N GLU A 20 -5.14 4.03 -18.27
CA GLU A 20 -5.91 2.95 -18.86
C GLU A 20 -5.52 1.63 -18.23
N GLY A 21 -6.48 0.82 -17.81
CA GLY A 21 -6.23 -0.45 -17.13
C GLY A 21 -7.46 -1.35 -17.02
N PRO A 22 -7.36 -2.50 -16.33
CA PRO A 22 -8.49 -3.41 -16.13
C PRO A 22 -9.71 -2.66 -15.57
N SER A 23 -10.89 -2.92 -16.18
CA SER A 23 -12.09 -2.12 -15.91
C SER A 23 -12.50 -2.14 -14.45
N ASP A 24 -12.38 -3.28 -13.76
CA ASP A 24 -12.68 -3.41 -12.34
C ASP A 24 -11.79 -2.52 -11.47
N LYS A 25 -10.49 -2.44 -11.78
CA LYS A 25 -9.51 -1.65 -11.04
C LYS A 25 -9.70 -0.15 -11.24
N ILE A 26 -9.84 0.27 -12.50
CA ILE A 26 -10.05 1.69 -12.83
C ILE A 26 -11.42 2.17 -12.31
N LYS A 27 -12.44 1.31 -12.35
CA LYS A 27 -13.76 1.61 -11.76
C LYS A 27 -13.69 1.79 -10.25
N ALA A 28 -12.99 0.90 -9.56
CA ALA A 28 -12.79 0.99 -8.11
C ALA A 28 -12.12 2.31 -7.72
N GLU A 29 -11.03 2.65 -8.41
CA GLU A 29 -10.30 3.91 -8.21
C GLU A 29 -11.19 5.13 -8.50
N TYR A 30 -11.95 5.12 -9.59
CA TYR A 30 -12.88 6.18 -9.95
C TYR A 30 -13.97 6.37 -8.87
N LEU A 31 -14.60 5.28 -8.41
CA LEU A 31 -15.65 5.35 -7.41
C LEU A 31 -15.13 5.93 -6.08
N MET A 32 -13.93 5.55 -5.69
CA MET A 32 -13.30 6.12 -4.51
C MET A 32 -13.01 7.62 -4.67
N TYR A 33 -12.43 8.05 -5.81
CA TYR A 33 -12.21 9.48 -6.05
C TYR A 33 -13.51 10.27 -6.11
N LYS A 34 -14.58 9.68 -6.64
CA LYS A 34 -15.91 10.31 -6.63
C LYS A 34 -16.40 10.56 -5.19
N ILE A 35 -16.33 9.56 -4.32
CA ILE A 35 -16.74 9.67 -2.92
C ILE A 35 -15.91 10.75 -2.19
N VAL A 36 -14.60 10.72 -2.30
CA VAL A 36 -13.73 11.71 -1.60
C VAL A 36 -13.84 13.11 -2.19
N SER A 37 -14.26 13.26 -3.44
CA SER A 37 -14.48 14.57 -4.06
C SER A 37 -15.71 15.30 -3.51
N GLU A 38 -16.63 14.59 -2.88
CA GLU A 38 -17.81 15.15 -2.21
C GLU A 38 -17.50 15.63 -0.78
N ASP A 39 -16.33 15.26 -0.22
CA ASP A 39 -15.87 15.66 1.11
C ASP A 39 -14.84 16.80 1.01
N TYR A 40 -15.24 18.01 1.38
CA TYR A 40 -14.39 19.20 1.32
C TYR A 40 -13.05 19.04 2.05
N THR A 41 -13.00 18.29 3.16
CA THR A 41 -11.77 18.09 3.93
C THR A 41 -10.82 17.08 3.29
N LEU A 42 -11.30 16.23 2.38
CA LEU A 42 -10.53 15.21 1.69
C LEU A 42 -10.04 15.63 0.30
N GLN A 43 -10.76 16.49 -0.40
CA GLN A 43 -10.42 16.93 -1.76
C GLN A 43 -8.96 17.40 -1.89
N GLN A 44 -8.43 18.03 -0.83
CA GLN A 44 -7.06 18.50 -0.83
C GLN A 44 -6.01 17.38 -0.92
N TYR A 45 -6.35 16.13 -0.56
CA TYR A 45 -5.41 15.00 -0.56
C TYR A 45 -5.43 14.16 -1.83
N PHE A 46 -6.49 14.27 -2.64
CA PHE A 46 -6.66 13.40 -3.81
C PHE A 46 -6.59 14.20 -5.13
N PRO A 47 -6.30 13.53 -6.26
CA PRO A 47 -6.41 14.15 -7.56
C PRO A 47 -7.87 14.46 -7.91
N TYR A 48 -8.06 15.47 -8.75
CA TYR A 48 -9.34 15.74 -9.37
C TYR A 48 -9.54 14.83 -10.59
N VAL A 49 -10.74 14.28 -10.74
CA VAL A 49 -11.13 13.46 -11.90
C VAL A 49 -11.77 14.34 -12.96
N TYR A 50 -11.17 14.42 -14.15
CA TYR A 50 -11.75 15.13 -15.30
C TYR A 50 -12.78 14.29 -16.03
N SER A 51 -12.47 12.99 -16.25
CA SER A 51 -13.35 12.08 -16.96
C SER A 51 -13.10 10.63 -16.56
N TYR A 52 -14.14 9.81 -16.71
CA TYR A 52 -14.08 8.36 -16.61
C TYR A 52 -14.82 7.74 -17.78
N LEU A 53 -14.17 6.82 -18.51
CA LEU A 53 -14.76 6.06 -19.60
C LEU A 53 -14.72 4.58 -19.27
N GLU A 54 -15.89 4.01 -18.99
CA GLU A 54 -16.07 2.59 -18.76
C GLU A 54 -16.08 1.82 -20.10
N LYS A 55 -15.32 0.73 -20.15
CA LYS A 55 -15.30 -0.22 -21.25
C LYS A 55 -15.32 -1.64 -20.66
N GLU A 56 -15.63 -2.63 -21.50
CA GLU A 56 -15.79 -4.02 -21.06
C GLU A 56 -14.53 -4.61 -20.39
N LYS A 57 -13.36 -4.45 -21.02
CA LYS A 57 -12.11 -5.06 -20.53
C LYS A 57 -11.14 -4.07 -19.91
N THR A 58 -11.06 -2.88 -20.48
CA THR A 58 -10.17 -1.81 -20.01
C THR A 58 -10.94 -0.51 -19.93
N SER A 59 -10.84 0.19 -18.81
CA SER A 59 -11.44 1.51 -18.61
C SER A 59 -10.36 2.58 -18.56
N ILE A 60 -10.77 3.83 -18.74
CA ILE A 60 -9.88 4.98 -18.76
C ILE A 60 -10.34 5.98 -17.72
N ILE A 61 -9.40 6.52 -16.95
CA ILE A 61 -9.63 7.65 -16.04
C ILE A 61 -8.64 8.77 -16.39
N GLU A 62 -9.15 10.01 -16.46
CA GLU A 62 -8.33 11.20 -16.60
C GLU A 62 -8.30 11.98 -15.30
N LEU A 63 -7.11 12.20 -14.77
CA LEU A 63 -6.83 12.89 -13.52
C LEU A 63 -6.03 14.17 -13.79
N ASN A 64 -6.08 15.14 -12.87
CA ASN A 64 -5.13 16.24 -12.95
C ASN A 64 -3.71 15.74 -12.65
N TYR A 65 -2.74 16.32 -13.31
CA TYR A 65 -1.33 16.15 -12.96
C TYR A 65 -1.07 16.82 -11.60
N ILE A 66 -0.33 16.14 -10.74
CA ILE A 66 0.07 16.65 -9.43
C ILE A 66 1.57 16.95 -9.48
N GLU A 67 1.91 18.23 -9.33
CA GLU A 67 3.29 18.68 -9.20
C GLU A 67 3.84 18.31 -7.81
N GLY A 68 5.10 17.91 -7.77
CA GLY A 68 5.79 17.60 -6.53
C GLY A 68 6.77 16.44 -6.67
N ILE A 69 7.30 16.01 -5.55
CA ILE A 69 8.18 14.83 -5.47
C ILE A 69 7.48 13.75 -4.66
N THR A 70 7.70 12.48 -5.04
CA THR A 70 7.16 11.37 -4.24
C THR A 70 7.87 11.32 -2.89
N LEU A 71 7.14 10.83 -1.87
CA LEU A 71 7.73 10.59 -0.56
C LEU A 71 8.91 9.60 -0.67
N TYR A 72 8.83 8.64 -1.60
CA TYR A 72 9.95 7.76 -1.92
C TYR A 72 11.18 8.55 -2.36
N ASN A 73 11.03 9.56 -3.24
CA ASN A 73 12.17 10.38 -3.65
C ASN A 73 12.75 11.20 -2.49
N LYS A 74 11.93 11.70 -1.55
CA LYS A 74 12.44 12.31 -0.31
C LYS A 74 13.22 11.29 0.52
N TYR A 75 12.67 10.08 0.67
CA TYR A 75 13.29 9.00 1.43
C TYR A 75 14.62 8.55 0.82
N LYS A 76 14.63 8.29 -0.48
CA LYS A 76 15.82 7.89 -1.25
C LYS A 76 16.95 8.91 -1.13
N ASN A 77 16.64 10.20 -1.17
CA ASN A 77 17.62 11.28 -1.09
C ASN A 77 17.99 11.65 0.36
N CYS A 78 17.53 10.90 1.35
CA CYS A 78 17.78 11.13 2.78
C CYS A 78 17.32 12.52 3.27
N ILE A 79 16.27 13.09 2.68
CA ILE A 79 15.68 14.39 3.02
C ILE A 79 14.26 14.31 3.59
N LEU A 80 13.76 13.10 3.84
CA LEU A 80 12.52 12.87 4.58
C LEU A 80 12.77 13.23 6.04
N ILE A 81 11.95 14.10 6.60
CA ILE A 81 12.05 14.56 7.98
C ILE A 81 10.90 14.00 8.83
N LYS A 82 11.05 14.11 10.14
CA LYS A 82 10.04 13.64 11.09
C LYS A 82 8.66 14.24 10.84
N GLU A 83 8.61 15.54 10.53
CA GLU A 83 7.40 16.28 10.19
C GLU A 83 6.62 15.64 9.01
N ASP A 84 7.34 15.17 7.98
CA ASP A 84 6.70 14.48 6.86
C ASP A 84 5.94 13.23 7.34
N LEU A 85 6.57 12.44 8.22
CA LEU A 85 5.94 11.23 8.79
C LEU A 85 4.72 11.58 9.65
N ILE A 86 4.82 12.60 10.50
CA ILE A 86 3.70 13.07 11.33
C ILE A 86 2.53 13.49 10.44
N ASN A 87 2.75 14.35 9.46
CA ASN A 87 1.70 14.86 8.58
C ASN A 87 1.02 13.73 7.77
N ILE A 88 1.78 12.70 7.36
CA ILE A 88 1.22 11.55 6.66
C ILE A 88 0.38 10.70 7.60
N LEU A 89 0.85 10.44 8.82
CA LEU A 89 0.09 9.68 9.81
C LEU A 89 -1.18 10.42 10.22
N ASP A 90 -1.14 11.74 10.36
CA ASP A 90 -2.32 12.56 10.67
C ASP A 90 -3.33 12.54 9.50
N MET A 91 -2.85 12.56 8.25
CA MET A 91 -3.71 12.35 7.07
C MET A 91 -4.38 10.97 7.10
N VAL A 92 -3.64 9.90 7.43
CA VAL A 92 -4.21 8.55 7.55
C VAL A 92 -5.27 8.50 8.65
N GLU A 93 -5.02 9.10 9.81
CA GLU A 93 -6.01 9.19 10.88
C GLU A 93 -7.25 9.98 10.46
N LEU A 94 -7.09 11.05 9.70
CA LEU A 94 -8.21 11.79 9.12
C LEU A 94 -9.06 10.89 8.21
N PHE A 95 -8.45 10.06 7.36
CA PHE A 95 -9.16 9.12 6.50
C PHE A 95 -9.94 8.10 7.33
N HIS A 96 -9.30 7.50 8.30
CA HIS A 96 -9.89 6.47 9.17
C HIS A 96 -11.04 6.97 10.05
N ASN A 97 -11.06 8.27 10.39
CA ASN A 97 -12.08 8.88 11.26
C ASN A 97 -13.26 9.49 10.48
N LYS A 98 -13.38 9.25 9.18
CA LYS A 98 -14.54 9.70 8.39
C LYS A 98 -15.81 8.96 8.79
N LYS A 99 -16.96 9.54 8.48
CA LYS A 99 -18.28 8.98 8.80
C LYS A 99 -18.95 8.45 7.52
N TYR A 100 -18.26 7.59 6.78
CA TYR A 100 -18.85 6.88 5.66
C TYR A 100 -19.49 5.57 6.13
N GLU A 101 -20.41 5.07 5.36
CA GLU A 101 -21.05 3.78 5.63
C GLU A 101 -20.04 2.63 5.56
N ILE A 102 -20.14 1.70 6.50
CA ILE A 102 -19.36 0.46 6.49
C ILE A 102 -20.18 -0.60 5.74
N THR A 103 -19.68 -1.01 4.57
CA THR A 103 -20.35 -1.94 3.64
C THR A 103 -19.74 -3.34 3.60
N ILE A 104 -18.67 -3.56 4.38
CA ILE A 104 -17.96 -4.85 4.50
C ILE A 104 -17.91 -5.30 5.95
N ASN A 105 -17.64 -6.57 6.18
CA ASN A 105 -17.51 -7.16 7.51
C ASN A 105 -16.12 -7.77 7.73
N GLU A 106 -15.89 -8.34 8.93
CA GLU A 106 -14.60 -8.94 9.30
C GLU A 106 -14.23 -10.14 8.41
N ASP A 107 -15.21 -10.93 7.96
CA ASP A 107 -14.96 -12.10 7.11
C ASP A 107 -14.51 -11.67 5.71
N ASP A 108 -15.02 -10.58 5.18
CA ASP A 108 -14.55 -10.00 3.91
C ASP A 108 -13.05 -9.64 4.00
N ILE A 109 -12.63 -9.06 5.13
CA ILE A 109 -11.22 -8.72 5.37
C ILE A 109 -10.35 -9.96 5.56
N LYS A 110 -10.81 -10.94 6.37
CA LYS A 110 -10.09 -12.21 6.56
C LYS A 110 -9.89 -12.95 5.24
N ASN A 111 -10.97 -13.12 4.49
CA ASN A 111 -10.93 -13.75 3.17
C ASN A 111 -9.98 -13.02 2.23
N PHE A 112 -10.00 -11.68 2.23
CA PHE A 112 -9.07 -10.89 1.42
C PHE A 112 -7.59 -11.15 1.78
N TYR A 113 -7.25 -11.33 3.07
CA TYR A 113 -5.88 -11.63 3.48
C TYR A 113 -5.48 -13.06 3.10
N TYR A 114 -6.35 -14.05 3.34
CA TYR A 114 -6.11 -15.42 2.92
C TYR A 114 -5.95 -15.53 1.41
N ASP A 115 -6.89 -14.98 0.63
CA ASP A 115 -6.85 -15.02 -0.82
C ASP A 115 -5.59 -14.36 -1.37
N LYS A 116 -5.12 -13.28 -0.72
CA LYS A 116 -3.89 -12.60 -1.11
C LYS A 116 -2.67 -13.51 -0.99
N LEU A 117 -2.52 -14.26 0.09
CA LEU A 117 -1.43 -15.22 0.24
C LEU A 117 -1.63 -16.46 -0.65
N TYR A 118 -2.81 -17.08 -0.61
CA TYR A 118 -3.10 -18.29 -1.39
C TYR A 118 -2.94 -18.06 -2.89
N SER A 119 -3.54 -17.01 -3.44
CA SER A 119 -3.48 -16.77 -4.87
C SER A 119 -2.09 -16.36 -5.36
N ARG A 120 -1.28 -15.73 -4.50
CA ARG A 120 0.03 -15.18 -4.85
C ARG A 120 1.19 -16.13 -4.56
N LEU A 121 1.01 -17.05 -3.59
CA LEU A 121 1.99 -18.08 -3.25
C LEU A 121 1.46 -19.48 -3.62
N ALA A 122 0.53 -19.58 -4.58
CA ALA A 122 -0.01 -20.84 -5.04
C ALA A 122 1.07 -21.73 -5.67
N ASP A 123 0.99 -23.03 -5.45
CA ASP A 123 1.98 -24.03 -5.92
C ASP A 123 2.13 -24.06 -7.45
N LYS A 124 1.08 -23.64 -8.18
CA LYS A 124 1.13 -23.47 -9.65
C LYS A 124 2.06 -22.34 -10.11
N ILE A 125 2.47 -21.43 -9.19
CA ILE A 125 3.40 -20.36 -9.47
C ILE A 125 4.79 -20.86 -9.09
N GLN A 126 5.64 -21.07 -10.09
CA GLN A 126 7.01 -21.49 -9.85
C GLN A 126 7.85 -20.31 -9.40
N TYR A 127 8.12 -20.26 -8.10
CA TYR A 127 9.14 -19.36 -7.53
C TYR A 127 10.44 -20.15 -7.39
N PRO A 128 11.56 -19.59 -7.82
CA PRO A 128 12.86 -20.26 -7.72
C PRO A 128 13.50 -20.03 -6.34
N PHE A 129 12.74 -20.31 -5.27
CA PHE A 129 13.20 -20.20 -3.87
C PHE A 129 13.28 -21.59 -3.27
N ASP A 130 14.49 -22.01 -2.86
CA ASP A 130 14.73 -23.35 -2.29
C ASP A 130 13.94 -23.56 -0.98
N ASP A 131 13.67 -22.49 -0.24
CA ASP A 131 12.99 -22.47 1.05
C ASP A 131 11.50 -22.06 0.96
N LEU A 132 10.91 -22.05 -0.24
CA LEU A 132 9.55 -21.54 -0.49
C LEU A 132 8.52 -22.19 0.43
N THR A 133 8.50 -23.52 0.54
CA THR A 133 7.51 -24.24 1.35
C THR A 133 7.61 -23.87 2.81
N GLN A 134 8.82 -23.85 3.38
CA GLN A 134 9.04 -23.51 4.78
C GLN A 134 8.63 -22.08 5.12
N VAL A 135 9.01 -21.12 4.27
CA VAL A 135 8.68 -19.70 4.49
C VAL A 135 7.20 -19.44 4.27
N LYS A 136 6.58 -20.13 3.29
CA LYS A 136 5.12 -20.08 3.05
C LYS A 136 4.35 -20.58 4.28
N GLU A 137 4.73 -21.70 4.87
CA GLU A 137 4.12 -22.23 6.10
C GLU A 137 4.21 -21.21 7.24
N LYS A 138 5.38 -20.62 7.45
CA LYS A 138 5.58 -19.55 8.46
C LYS A 138 4.68 -18.34 8.23
N LEU A 139 4.51 -17.92 6.97
CA LEU A 139 3.62 -16.80 6.63
C LEU A 139 2.16 -17.11 6.92
N PHE A 140 1.70 -18.34 6.70
CA PHE A 140 0.34 -18.75 7.05
C PHE A 140 0.15 -18.84 8.58
N ILE A 141 1.08 -19.44 9.30
CA ILE A 141 1.06 -19.46 10.78
C ILE A 141 1.01 -18.02 11.33
N LEU A 142 1.77 -17.11 10.73
CA LEU A 142 1.79 -15.71 11.11
C LEU A 142 0.46 -15.01 10.81
N LEU A 143 -0.17 -15.29 9.67
CA LEU A 143 -1.50 -14.77 9.34
C LEU A 143 -2.55 -15.26 10.34
N GLU A 144 -2.57 -16.56 10.65
CA GLU A 144 -3.48 -17.14 11.63
C GLU A 144 -3.29 -16.52 13.00
N LYS A 145 -2.04 -16.50 13.50
CA LYS A 145 -1.71 -15.86 14.78
C LYS A 145 -2.13 -14.39 14.82
N MET A 146 -1.92 -13.66 13.73
CA MET A 146 -2.37 -12.28 13.64
C MET A 146 -3.89 -12.19 13.77
N LEU A 147 -4.65 -12.99 13.01
CA LEU A 147 -6.12 -12.96 13.02
C LEU A 147 -6.73 -13.46 14.34
N GLU A 148 -6.01 -14.29 15.11
CA GLU A 148 -6.42 -14.71 16.46
C GLU A 148 -6.21 -13.62 17.52
N THR A 149 -5.13 -12.85 17.39
CA THR A 149 -4.71 -11.89 18.43
C THR A 149 -5.08 -10.44 18.11
N TYR A 150 -5.33 -10.12 16.85
CA TYR A 150 -5.73 -8.80 16.38
C TYR A 150 -7.22 -8.77 16.07
N LYS A 151 -7.96 -7.91 16.77
CA LYS A 151 -9.33 -7.60 16.43
C LYS A 151 -9.35 -6.64 15.22
N ILE A 152 -9.83 -7.13 14.08
CA ILE A 152 -9.98 -6.32 12.86
C ILE A 152 -10.79 -5.07 13.17
N ASN A 153 -10.24 -3.92 12.81
CA ASN A 153 -10.89 -2.63 12.99
C ASN A 153 -11.20 -2.04 11.61
N ILE A 154 -12.43 -2.24 11.16
CA ILE A 154 -12.91 -1.72 9.87
C ILE A 154 -13.14 -0.23 10.01
N VAL A 155 -12.45 0.54 9.18
CA VAL A 155 -12.58 2.00 9.09
C VAL A 155 -13.25 2.39 7.77
N PRO A 156 -13.94 3.55 7.73
CA PRO A 156 -14.75 3.95 6.59
C PRO A 156 -13.94 4.33 5.35
N LEU A 157 -12.67 4.71 5.51
CA LEU A 157 -11.83 5.06 4.38
C LEU A 157 -10.39 4.61 4.61
N ILE A 158 -9.88 3.75 3.73
CA ILE A 158 -8.45 3.44 3.58
C ILE A 158 -7.99 3.81 2.17
N HIS A 159 -6.73 4.15 2.01
CA HIS A 159 -6.13 4.29 0.69
C HIS A 159 -5.96 2.92 0.00
N GLY A 160 -5.57 1.91 0.78
CA GLY A 160 -5.46 0.52 0.33
C GLY A 160 -4.20 0.18 -0.47
N ASP A 161 -3.39 1.18 -0.84
CA ASP A 161 -2.06 0.98 -1.47
C ASP A 161 -1.10 2.13 -1.14
N LEU A 162 -1.03 2.53 0.14
CA LEU A 162 -0.33 3.73 0.62
C LEU A 162 1.16 3.46 0.85
N TRP A 163 1.90 3.13 -0.18
CA TRP A 163 3.35 3.11 -0.13
C TRP A 163 3.95 4.45 -0.58
N PHE A 164 5.22 4.71 -0.29
CA PHE A 164 5.83 6.04 -0.45
C PHE A 164 5.79 6.59 -1.88
N SER A 165 5.78 5.72 -2.88
CA SER A 165 5.66 6.13 -4.29
C SER A 165 4.29 6.68 -4.67
N ASN A 166 3.25 6.38 -3.88
CA ASN A 166 1.89 6.86 -4.09
C ASN A 166 1.56 8.13 -3.28
N ILE A 167 2.56 8.73 -2.62
CA ILE A 167 2.43 9.96 -1.85
C ILE A 167 3.28 11.03 -2.51
N ILE A 168 2.68 12.14 -2.92
CA ILE A 168 3.35 13.27 -3.58
C ILE A 168 3.34 14.46 -2.62
N ILE A 169 4.50 15.09 -2.45
CA ILE A 169 4.68 16.26 -1.59
C ILE A 169 5.14 17.46 -2.43
N ASN A 170 4.48 18.59 -2.23
CA ASN A 170 4.85 19.87 -2.78
C ASN A 170 4.73 20.95 -1.68
N GLY A 171 5.86 21.32 -1.09
CA GLY A 171 5.86 22.16 0.12
C GLY A 171 5.08 21.48 1.26
N ASN A 172 4.02 22.11 1.73
CA ASN A 172 3.13 21.59 2.77
C ASN A 172 1.92 20.80 2.20
N ILE A 173 1.83 20.69 0.88
CA ILE A 173 0.71 20.00 0.23
C ILE A 173 1.08 18.51 0.11
N ILE A 174 0.19 17.66 0.61
CA ILE A 174 0.28 16.18 0.46
C ILE A 174 -0.84 15.74 -0.47
N LYS A 175 -0.51 14.97 -1.47
CA LYS A 175 -1.47 14.30 -2.36
C LYS A 175 -1.18 12.80 -2.40
N VAL A 176 -2.24 12.00 -2.47
CA VAL A 176 -2.13 10.54 -2.63
C VAL A 176 -2.79 10.11 -3.93
N ILE A 177 -2.20 9.13 -4.61
CA ILE A 177 -2.61 8.63 -5.92
C ILE A 177 -2.70 7.10 -5.90
N ASP A 178 -3.31 6.51 -6.91
CA ASP A 178 -3.37 5.06 -7.08
C ASP A 178 -4.10 4.35 -5.93
N VAL A 179 -5.24 4.92 -5.52
CA VAL A 179 -6.11 4.35 -4.47
C VAL A 179 -6.68 2.99 -4.92
N ARG A 180 -6.93 2.11 -3.97
CA ARG A 180 -7.45 0.77 -4.29
C ARG A 180 -8.95 0.76 -4.62
N GLY A 181 -9.79 1.36 -3.78
CA GLY A 181 -11.24 1.45 -3.95
C GLY A 181 -12.00 0.11 -3.93
N MET A 182 -11.35 -1.00 -3.49
CA MET A 182 -11.98 -2.31 -3.40
C MET A 182 -11.27 -3.26 -2.42
N ILE A 183 -12.03 -4.19 -1.84
CA ILE A 183 -11.56 -5.34 -1.07
C ILE A 183 -12.05 -6.62 -1.75
N GLY A 184 -11.13 -7.50 -2.15
CA GLY A 184 -11.49 -8.63 -3.01
C GLY A 184 -12.18 -8.14 -4.29
N ASN A 185 -13.44 -8.51 -4.49
CA ASN A 185 -14.29 -8.07 -5.61
C ASN A 185 -15.36 -7.04 -5.20
N ILE A 186 -15.32 -6.54 -3.96
CA ILE A 186 -16.28 -5.59 -3.42
C ILE A 186 -15.76 -4.18 -3.62
N TYR A 187 -16.47 -3.33 -4.37
CA TYR A 187 -16.17 -1.90 -4.48
C TYR A 187 -16.50 -1.21 -3.15
N THR A 188 -15.49 -0.66 -2.50
CA THR A 188 -15.64 -0.03 -1.19
C THR A 188 -14.46 0.89 -0.89
N THR A 189 -14.69 1.92 -0.09
CA THR A 189 -13.64 2.72 0.52
C THR A 189 -13.17 2.14 1.85
N ASN A 190 -13.96 1.21 2.41
CA ASN A 190 -13.71 0.63 3.73
C ASN A 190 -12.52 -0.34 3.70
N GLY A 191 -11.95 -0.56 4.86
CA GLY A 191 -10.90 -1.56 5.03
C GLY A 191 -10.40 -1.64 6.46
N ASP A 192 -9.45 -2.53 6.69
CA ASP A 192 -8.80 -2.65 7.99
C ASP A 192 -7.87 -1.46 8.24
N LYS A 193 -8.03 -0.82 9.40
CA LYS A 193 -7.22 0.30 9.87
C LYS A 193 -5.71 0.04 9.75
N MET A 194 -5.26 -1.18 10.04
CA MET A 194 -3.84 -1.55 10.00
C MET A 194 -3.24 -1.56 8.60
N TYR A 195 -4.08 -1.68 7.56
CA TYR A 195 -3.62 -1.87 6.18
C TYR A 195 -2.74 -0.73 5.66
N ASP A 196 -3.18 0.52 5.84
CA ASP A 196 -2.43 1.69 5.36
C ASP A 196 -1.13 1.89 6.15
N TYR A 197 -1.15 1.66 7.47
CA TYR A 197 0.08 1.68 8.28
C TYR A 197 1.08 0.61 7.85
N ALA A 198 0.60 -0.60 7.52
CA ALA A 198 1.45 -1.67 7.02
C ALA A 198 2.05 -1.35 5.65
N LYS A 199 1.31 -0.66 4.77
CA LYS A 199 1.82 -0.20 3.47
C LYS A 199 2.89 0.89 3.64
N LEU A 200 2.72 1.82 4.57
CA LEU A 200 3.76 2.79 4.92
C LEU A 200 4.99 2.09 5.51
N TYR A 201 4.78 1.14 6.42
CA TYR A 201 5.88 0.39 7.04
C TYR A 201 6.65 -0.47 6.03
N GLN A 202 5.98 -1.01 5.01
CA GLN A 202 6.61 -1.69 3.88
C GLN A 202 7.66 -0.79 3.20
N SER A 203 7.33 0.49 2.96
CA SER A 203 8.26 1.47 2.38
C SER A 203 9.40 1.82 3.33
N ILE A 204 9.09 2.00 4.63
CA ILE A 204 10.09 2.25 5.69
C ILE A 204 11.15 1.14 5.74
N LEU A 205 10.75 -0.12 5.55
CA LEU A 205 11.65 -1.28 5.51
C LEU A 205 12.51 -1.37 4.24
N GLY A 206 12.37 -0.42 3.31
CA GLY A 206 13.18 -0.35 2.11
C GLY A 206 12.62 -1.10 0.90
N PHE A 207 11.37 -1.55 0.93
CA PHE A 207 10.76 -2.25 -0.20
C PHE A 207 10.81 -1.45 -1.50
N ASP A 208 10.54 -0.14 -1.45
CA ASP A 208 10.61 0.75 -2.63
C ASP A 208 12.02 0.76 -3.25
N TYR A 209 13.08 0.80 -2.43
CA TYR A 209 14.45 0.76 -2.95
C TYR A 209 14.71 -0.51 -3.77
N ILE A 210 14.23 -1.66 -3.28
CA ILE A 210 14.38 -2.93 -3.99
C ILE A 210 13.61 -2.88 -5.32
N ILE A 211 12.38 -2.37 -5.30
CA ILE A 211 11.53 -2.30 -6.51
C ILE A 211 12.15 -1.39 -7.57
N TYR A 212 12.68 -0.24 -7.17
CA TYR A 212 13.31 0.70 -8.10
C TYR A 212 14.77 0.33 -8.44
N GLY A 213 15.42 -0.54 -7.65
CA GLY A 213 16.81 -0.93 -7.84
C GLY A 213 17.79 0.14 -7.38
N ASP A 214 17.38 0.93 -6.39
CA ASP A 214 18.18 1.99 -5.81
C ASP A 214 19.03 1.47 -4.63
N THR A 215 20.13 2.16 -4.32
CA THR A 215 20.99 1.80 -3.20
C THR A 215 20.43 2.27 -1.88
N ILE A 216 20.38 1.38 -0.89
CA ILE A 216 19.86 1.66 0.45
C ILE A 216 20.97 2.30 1.30
N ASN A 217 20.65 3.41 1.97
CA ASN A 217 21.44 3.93 3.08
C ASN A 217 20.95 3.28 4.38
N GLU A 218 21.59 2.22 4.81
CA GLU A 218 21.19 1.39 5.97
C GLU A 218 21.06 2.20 7.27
N LEU A 219 21.98 3.15 7.51
CA LEU A 219 21.93 3.99 8.70
C LEU A 219 20.70 4.91 8.70
N TYR A 220 20.41 5.50 7.55
CA TYR A 220 19.26 6.37 7.39
C TYR A 220 17.94 5.58 7.47
N LEU A 221 17.88 4.41 6.85
CA LEU A 221 16.75 3.49 6.94
C LEU A 221 16.47 3.10 8.40
N SER A 222 17.50 2.68 9.15
CA SER A 222 17.35 2.29 10.55
C SER A 222 16.85 3.46 11.42
N LYS A 223 17.38 4.66 11.24
CA LYS A 223 16.91 5.87 11.95
C LYS A 223 15.47 6.21 11.62
N THR A 224 15.08 6.13 10.36
CA THR A 224 13.72 6.42 9.91
C THR A 224 12.73 5.37 10.43
N CYS A 225 13.15 4.09 10.49
CA CYS A 225 12.36 3.02 11.07
C CYS A 225 12.05 3.30 12.55
N ILE A 226 13.06 3.66 13.35
CA ILE A 226 12.88 4.02 14.76
C ILE A 226 11.92 5.21 14.91
N LEU A 227 12.10 6.27 14.13
CA LEU A 227 11.23 7.45 14.16
C LEU A 227 9.78 7.08 13.83
N PHE A 228 9.57 6.26 12.81
CA PHE A 228 8.24 5.83 12.39
C PHE A 228 7.56 4.97 13.47
N GLU A 229 8.27 3.98 14.02
CA GLU A 229 7.75 3.15 15.11
C GLU A 229 7.40 3.97 16.36
N ASP A 230 8.21 4.97 16.70
CA ASP A 230 7.92 5.86 17.84
C ASP A 230 6.65 6.69 17.61
N GLU A 231 6.42 7.16 16.37
CA GLU A 231 5.18 7.87 16.04
C GLU A 231 3.96 6.92 16.03
N LEU A 232 4.11 5.66 15.62
CA LEU A 232 3.05 4.65 15.76
C LEU A 232 2.71 4.36 17.22
N ARG A 233 3.72 4.21 18.11
CA ARG A 233 3.52 4.00 19.55
C ARG A 233 2.77 5.15 20.21
N LYS A 234 3.09 6.41 19.86
CA LYS A 234 2.39 7.60 20.35
C LYS A 234 0.90 7.61 19.98
N ARG A 235 0.54 6.96 18.87
CA ARG A 235 -0.84 6.78 18.41
C ARG A 235 -1.51 5.51 18.94
N ASN A 236 -0.87 4.83 19.91
CA ASN A 236 -1.33 3.56 20.49
C ASN A 236 -1.57 2.47 19.45
N LEU A 237 -0.76 2.42 18.38
CA LEU A 237 -0.82 1.40 17.37
C LEU A 237 0.09 0.22 17.72
N ASP A 238 -0.39 -0.99 17.51
CA ASP A 238 0.38 -2.21 17.76
C ASP A 238 1.34 -2.50 16.60
N ILE A 239 2.63 -2.24 16.85
CA ILE A 239 3.70 -2.42 15.87
C ILE A 239 3.84 -3.89 15.48
N THR A 240 3.59 -4.83 16.39
CA THR A 240 3.70 -6.26 16.10
C THR A 240 2.71 -6.67 15.03
N HIS A 241 1.44 -6.27 15.16
CA HIS A 241 0.42 -6.55 14.16
C HIS A 241 0.69 -5.81 12.84
N ILE A 242 1.20 -4.57 12.89
CA ILE A 242 1.63 -3.85 11.69
C ILE A 242 2.75 -4.60 10.96
N LYS A 243 3.75 -5.12 11.69
CA LYS A 243 4.84 -5.94 11.11
C LYS A 243 4.29 -7.22 10.47
N TYR A 244 3.38 -7.92 11.13
CA TYR A 244 2.75 -9.13 10.60
C TYR A 244 1.99 -8.83 9.30
N MET A 245 1.15 -7.79 9.32
CA MET A 245 0.43 -7.34 8.13
C MET A 245 1.41 -6.96 7.01
N THR A 246 2.47 -6.24 7.31
CA THR A 246 3.50 -5.83 6.34
C THR A 246 4.13 -7.06 5.67
N LEU A 247 4.46 -8.11 6.41
CA LEU A 247 4.99 -9.35 5.87
C LEU A 247 4.02 -10.02 4.89
N ILE A 248 2.73 -10.09 5.24
CA ILE A 248 1.68 -10.65 4.39
C ILE A 248 1.56 -9.83 3.09
N LEU A 249 1.58 -8.49 3.19
CA LEU A 249 1.49 -7.61 2.04
C LEU A 249 2.72 -7.70 1.12
N MET A 250 3.91 -7.78 1.70
CA MET A 250 5.17 -7.95 0.95
C MET A 250 5.19 -9.31 0.23
N ALA A 251 4.82 -10.39 0.92
CA ALA A 251 4.74 -11.72 0.33
C ALA A 251 3.75 -11.75 -0.85
N GLY A 252 2.57 -11.15 -0.67
CA GLY A 252 1.58 -11.01 -1.75
C GLY A 252 2.03 -10.13 -2.92
N SER A 253 3.04 -9.26 -2.73
CA SER A 253 3.55 -8.39 -3.79
C SER A 253 4.61 -9.05 -4.67
N ILE A 254 5.28 -10.12 -4.22
CA ILE A 254 6.32 -10.84 -4.98
C ILE A 254 5.79 -11.32 -6.34
N TYR A 255 4.53 -11.68 -6.42
CA TYR A 255 3.87 -12.09 -7.66
C TYR A 255 4.01 -11.06 -8.79
N PHE A 256 4.02 -9.77 -8.45
CA PHE A 256 4.08 -8.67 -9.42
C PHE A 256 5.50 -8.20 -9.76
N ILE A 257 6.51 -8.75 -9.12
CA ILE A 257 7.90 -8.39 -9.39
C ILE A 257 8.41 -9.29 -10.53
N ASP A 258 8.87 -8.72 -11.67
CA ASP A 258 9.36 -9.52 -12.80
C ASP A 258 10.81 -9.96 -12.63
N ASN A 259 11.63 -9.06 -12.12
CA ASN A 259 13.05 -9.29 -12.01
C ASN A 259 13.35 -10.27 -10.89
N PHE A 260 14.08 -11.34 -11.20
CA PHE A 260 14.42 -12.41 -10.26
C PHE A 260 15.22 -11.91 -9.06
N GLU A 261 16.25 -11.08 -9.29
CA GLU A 261 17.09 -10.54 -8.21
C GLU A 261 16.27 -9.70 -7.22
N LYS A 262 15.35 -8.90 -7.74
CA LYS A 262 14.42 -8.12 -6.90
C LYS A 262 13.48 -9.03 -6.11
N LYS A 263 12.95 -10.10 -6.72
CA LYS A 263 12.14 -11.09 -6.01
C LYS A 263 12.94 -11.71 -4.86
N LEU A 264 14.15 -12.15 -5.14
CA LEU A 264 15.03 -12.77 -4.14
C LEU A 264 15.37 -11.80 -3.01
N THR A 265 15.65 -10.54 -3.34
CA THR A 265 15.94 -9.50 -2.33
C THR A 265 14.72 -9.26 -1.43
N VAL A 266 13.50 -9.14 -1.99
CA VAL A 266 12.27 -9.03 -1.20
C VAL A 266 12.04 -10.28 -0.36
N TRP A 267 12.28 -11.47 -0.92
CA TRP A 267 12.16 -12.73 -0.21
C TRP A 267 13.11 -12.80 1.00
N ASN A 268 14.35 -12.40 0.83
CA ASN A 268 15.32 -12.34 1.91
C ASN A 268 14.97 -11.30 2.97
N LEU A 269 14.39 -10.16 2.58
CA LEU A 269 13.88 -9.17 3.53
C LEU A 269 12.72 -9.75 4.35
N ILE A 270 11.79 -10.48 3.73
CA ILE A 270 10.69 -11.18 4.43
C ILE A 270 11.25 -12.17 5.44
N LYS A 271 12.22 -13.01 5.06
CA LYS A 271 12.86 -13.98 5.97
C LYS A 271 13.53 -13.31 7.16
N LYS A 272 14.25 -12.23 6.92
CA LYS A 272 14.87 -11.42 7.99
C LYS A 272 13.83 -10.96 9.00
N ILE A 273 12.72 -10.38 8.54
CA ILE A 273 11.67 -9.86 9.43
C ILE A 273 10.95 -11.01 10.17
N ILE A 274 10.67 -12.14 9.51
CA ILE A 274 10.12 -13.34 10.16
C ILE A 274 11.02 -13.77 11.33
N HIS A 275 12.32 -13.82 11.11
CA HIS A 275 13.30 -14.17 12.15
C HIS A 275 13.30 -13.16 13.30
N GLU A 276 13.24 -11.85 13.00
CA GLU A 276 13.15 -10.78 14.00
C GLU A 276 11.84 -10.84 14.81
N CYS A 277 10.77 -11.38 14.24
CA CYS A 277 9.49 -11.62 14.93
C CYS A 277 9.49 -12.89 15.81
N GLY A 278 10.56 -13.68 15.80
CA GLY A 278 10.69 -14.89 16.60
C GLY A 278 9.82 -16.07 16.11
N ILE A 279 9.60 -16.17 14.81
CA ILE A 279 8.77 -17.21 14.15
C ILE A 279 9.64 -18.15 13.29
#